data_db59a459169556c84af952a9c188e7c7
#
_entry.id   db59a459169556c84af952a9c188e7c7
#
_cell.length_a   1.000
_cell.length_b   1.000
_cell.length_c   1.000
_cell.angle_alpha   90.00
_cell.angle_beta   90.00
_cell.angle_gamma   90.00
#
_symmetry.space_group_name_H-M   'P 1'
#
loop_
_entity.id
_entity.type
_entity.pdbx_description
1 polymer ?
#
loop_
_entity_poly.entity_id
_entity_poly.type
_entity_poly.pdbx_seq_one_letter_code
_entity_poly.pdbx_strand_id
1 'polypeptide(L)'
;MKKLVYMVVDTETATLPFANEIANNDPELKKKIAIARPLVYDIGWTLMYRDGTVFEKKQFLITETFSVPSVFNTAYYASKRPLYLAMMERSEIECLPWAKVMEVFVADLAKCDFVGAFNSMFDFKKAIPFTELYIQKLYSPTYYEWEEMQYRICENIVSAPYQKKEKDFDPDHFSFRDTDYDLFDVWGLACDRLLNKKGYKEMCFEGSMLTNSGDYFKTSAETAYRYLREQYDFEEAHTALADAEIESFILSKILAKGKIDLGIDYFPFQKLGHPMDYVRTMKPSKKRERYADVIYQKMYDYCGLSEDEPPIPTKYMERTMEKMEILKDWMGI
;
A
#
# COMPACT_ATOMS: atom_id res chain seq x y z
N MET A 1 22.10 27.39 -5.96
CA MET A 1 21.28 26.64 -4.98
C MET A 1 21.40 25.16 -5.29
N LYS A 2 21.66 24.30 -4.28
CA LYS A 2 21.61 22.84 -4.42
C LYS A 2 20.18 22.45 -4.84
N LYS A 3 20.03 21.63 -5.88
CA LYS A 3 18.72 21.04 -6.21
C LYS A 3 18.37 20.02 -5.14
N LEU A 4 17.17 20.09 -4.57
CA LEU A 4 16.66 19.09 -3.65
C LEU A 4 16.34 17.81 -4.42
N VAL A 5 16.75 16.69 -3.85
CA VAL A 5 16.54 15.36 -4.39
C VAL A 5 15.52 14.60 -3.53
N TYR A 6 14.54 14.03 -4.19
CA TYR A 6 13.48 13.22 -3.59
C TYR A 6 13.62 11.78 -4.08
N MET A 7 13.55 10.83 -3.17
CA MET A 7 13.42 9.40 -3.50
C MET A 7 11.98 8.97 -3.27
N VAL A 8 11.41 8.27 -4.26
CA VAL A 8 10.10 7.60 -4.13
C VAL A 8 10.34 6.12 -4.29
N VAL A 9 9.88 5.34 -3.33
CA VAL A 9 10.11 3.89 -3.22
C VAL A 9 8.77 3.18 -3.24
N ASP A 10 8.70 2.07 -3.94
CA ASP A 10 7.60 1.11 -3.84
C ASP A 10 8.14 -0.30 -3.67
N THR A 11 7.36 -1.16 -2.99
CA THR A 11 7.70 -2.56 -2.75
C THR A 11 6.54 -3.48 -3.04
N GLU A 12 6.81 -4.52 -3.83
CA GLU A 12 5.90 -5.65 -3.97
C GLU A 12 6.26 -6.76 -2.98
N THR A 13 5.25 -7.32 -2.34
CA THR A 13 5.48 -8.20 -1.20
C THR A 13 4.77 -9.54 -1.29
N ALA A 14 5.44 -10.55 -0.74
CA ALA A 14 4.90 -11.83 -0.35
C ALA A 14 4.60 -11.86 1.16
N THR A 15 4.11 -12.95 1.67
CA THR A 15 3.96 -13.17 3.10
C THR A 15 4.94 -14.24 3.60
N LEU A 16 5.03 -14.39 4.92
CA LEU A 16 5.79 -15.50 5.50
C LEU A 16 5.20 -16.84 5.06
N PRO A 17 6.02 -17.80 4.59
CA PRO A 17 5.57 -19.16 4.37
C PRO A 17 5.07 -19.76 5.69
N PHE A 18 4.13 -20.71 5.63
CA PHE A 18 3.51 -21.36 6.80
C PHE A 18 2.77 -20.45 7.79
N ALA A 19 2.71 -19.14 7.54
CA ALA A 19 2.04 -18.19 8.44
C ALA A 19 0.57 -18.57 8.69
N ASN A 20 -0.14 -19.04 7.66
CA ASN A 20 -1.53 -19.47 7.78
C ASN A 20 -1.69 -20.76 8.58
N GLU A 21 -0.75 -21.71 8.48
CA GLU A 21 -0.78 -22.97 9.23
C GLU A 21 -0.58 -22.71 10.72
N ILE A 22 0.37 -21.86 11.06
CA ILE A 22 0.62 -21.41 12.43
C ILE A 22 -0.60 -20.67 12.99
N ALA A 23 -1.21 -19.80 12.17
CA ALA A 23 -2.39 -19.02 12.57
C ALA A 23 -3.64 -19.85 12.79
N ASN A 24 -3.81 -20.95 12.06
CA ASN A 24 -5.00 -21.80 12.19
C ASN A 24 -5.09 -22.50 13.55
N ASN A 25 -3.97 -22.63 14.26
CA ASN A 25 -3.90 -23.24 15.59
C ASN A 25 -4.07 -22.21 16.73
N ASP A 26 -4.04 -20.91 16.45
CA ASP A 26 -4.18 -19.85 17.46
C ASP A 26 -4.91 -18.61 16.92
N PRO A 27 -6.16 -18.35 17.37
CA PRO A 27 -6.96 -17.20 16.94
C PRO A 27 -6.31 -15.84 17.22
N GLU A 28 -5.50 -15.70 18.25
CA GLU A 28 -4.78 -14.45 18.55
C GLU A 28 -3.58 -14.26 17.61
N LEU A 29 -2.91 -15.34 17.22
CA LEU A 29 -1.90 -15.30 16.16
C LEU A 29 -2.51 -14.97 14.81
N LYS A 30 -3.71 -15.47 14.50
CA LYS A 30 -4.43 -15.10 13.28
C LYS A 30 -4.65 -13.59 13.15
N LYS A 31 -5.01 -12.90 14.22
CA LYS A 31 -5.10 -11.44 14.25
C LYS A 31 -3.74 -10.77 14.01
N LYS A 32 -2.66 -11.31 14.56
CA LYS A 32 -1.30 -10.78 14.40
C LYS A 32 -0.76 -10.98 12.98
N ILE A 33 -1.07 -12.11 12.35
CA ILE A 33 -0.69 -12.42 10.97
C ILE A 33 -1.46 -11.54 9.98
N ALA A 34 -2.75 -11.27 10.25
CA ALA A 34 -3.56 -10.35 9.45
C ALA A 34 -3.03 -8.89 9.45
N ILE A 35 -2.16 -8.54 10.41
CA ILE A 35 -1.41 -7.27 10.41
C ILE A 35 -0.17 -7.37 9.48
N ALA A 36 -0.22 -8.24 8.50
CA ALA A 36 0.73 -8.47 7.44
C ALA A 36 2.21 -8.27 7.85
N ARG A 37 2.98 -9.35 7.74
CA ARG A 37 4.44 -9.28 7.82
C ARG A 37 4.98 -9.45 6.41
N PRO A 38 5.00 -8.36 5.64
CA PRO A 38 5.33 -8.40 4.23
C PRO A 38 6.81 -8.70 4.04
N LEU A 39 7.09 -9.57 3.08
CA LEU A 39 8.44 -9.88 2.61
C LEU A 39 8.59 -9.30 1.22
N VAL A 40 9.49 -8.37 1.06
CA VAL A 40 9.79 -7.74 -0.22
C VAL A 40 10.36 -8.78 -1.19
N TYR A 41 9.73 -8.93 -2.37
CA TYR A 41 10.29 -9.72 -3.47
C TYR A 41 10.68 -8.86 -4.68
N ASP A 42 10.09 -7.68 -4.82
CA ASP A 42 10.42 -6.68 -5.82
C ASP A 42 10.51 -5.32 -5.13
N ILE A 43 11.57 -4.57 -5.36
CA ILE A 43 11.76 -3.21 -4.84
C ILE A 43 12.17 -2.30 -5.97
N GLY A 44 11.47 -1.17 -6.09
CA GLY A 44 11.75 -0.15 -7.09
C GLY A 44 11.82 1.23 -6.48
N TRP A 45 12.64 2.10 -7.07
CA TRP A 45 12.68 3.50 -6.67
C TRP A 45 13.08 4.43 -7.80
N THR A 46 12.68 5.66 -7.63
CA THR A 46 13.09 6.76 -8.51
C THR A 46 13.80 7.83 -7.71
N LEU A 47 14.76 8.51 -8.33
CA LEU A 47 15.33 9.75 -7.83
C LEU A 47 14.87 10.90 -8.72
N MET A 48 14.27 11.92 -8.11
CA MET A 48 13.68 13.03 -8.85
C MET A 48 14.03 14.38 -8.24
N TYR A 49 14.04 15.40 -9.08
CA TYR A 49 14.09 16.78 -8.63
C TYR A 49 12.69 17.34 -8.34
N ARG A 50 12.67 18.47 -7.64
CA ARG A 50 11.43 19.17 -7.30
C ARG A 50 10.55 19.52 -8.51
N ASP A 51 11.13 19.71 -9.67
CA ASP A 51 10.41 20.03 -10.92
C ASP A 51 9.71 18.83 -11.54
N GLY A 52 9.84 17.65 -10.95
CA GLY A 52 9.27 16.39 -11.43
C GLY A 52 10.19 15.61 -12.37
N THR A 53 11.39 16.11 -12.65
CA THR A 53 12.35 15.40 -13.50
C THR A 53 12.92 14.20 -12.75
N VAL A 54 12.57 12.99 -13.18
CA VAL A 54 13.21 11.74 -12.74
C VAL A 54 14.53 11.60 -13.50
N PHE A 55 15.65 11.45 -12.78
CA PHE A 55 16.98 11.35 -13.37
C PHE A 55 17.68 10.01 -13.12
N GLU A 56 17.20 9.24 -12.16
CA GLU A 56 17.68 7.89 -11.89
C GLU A 56 16.50 7.02 -11.45
N LYS A 57 16.51 5.75 -11.85
CA LYS A 57 15.52 4.76 -11.45
C LYS A 57 16.13 3.38 -11.41
N LYS A 58 15.71 2.56 -10.46
CA LYS A 58 16.21 1.19 -10.26
C LYS A 58 15.10 0.27 -9.81
N GLN A 59 15.24 -0.99 -10.17
CA GLN A 59 14.38 -2.08 -9.73
C GLN A 59 15.19 -3.35 -9.56
N PHE A 60 14.89 -4.12 -8.51
CA PHE A 60 15.54 -5.38 -8.24
C PHE A 60 14.54 -6.39 -7.67
N LEU A 61 14.68 -7.64 -8.13
CA LEU A 61 14.08 -8.78 -7.46
C LEU A 61 15.00 -9.28 -6.35
N ILE A 62 14.42 -9.74 -5.27
CA ILE A 62 15.16 -10.21 -4.09
C ILE A 62 15.29 -11.75 -4.16
N THR A 63 16.51 -12.24 -4.25
CA THR A 63 16.80 -13.68 -4.40
C THR A 63 16.14 -14.51 -3.30
N GLU A 64 16.25 -14.08 -2.04
CA GLU A 64 15.78 -14.83 -0.85
C GLU A 64 14.27 -14.96 -0.76
N THR A 65 13.53 -14.17 -1.53
CA THR A 65 12.06 -14.16 -1.54
C THR A 65 11.50 -14.56 -2.90
N PHE A 66 11.95 -13.92 -3.99
CA PHE A 66 11.48 -14.20 -5.35
C PHE A 66 11.86 -15.61 -5.83
N SER A 67 13.11 -16.04 -5.58
CA SER A 67 13.60 -17.35 -6.03
C SER A 67 13.12 -18.51 -5.17
N VAL A 68 12.48 -18.25 -4.03
CA VAL A 68 11.96 -19.26 -3.11
C VAL A 68 10.46 -19.45 -3.35
N PRO A 69 10.03 -20.57 -3.99
CA PRO A 69 8.62 -20.77 -4.37
C PRO A 69 7.66 -20.74 -3.17
N SER A 70 8.06 -21.27 -2.01
CA SER A 70 7.23 -21.28 -0.80
C SER A 70 6.95 -19.86 -0.27
N VAL A 71 7.83 -18.89 -0.56
CA VAL A 71 7.63 -17.47 -0.24
C VAL A 71 6.87 -16.78 -1.36
N PHE A 72 7.40 -16.80 -2.59
CA PHE A 72 6.83 -16.05 -3.70
C PHE A 72 5.38 -16.42 -4.00
N ASN A 73 5.00 -17.70 -3.91
CA ASN A 73 3.64 -18.15 -4.16
C ASN A 73 2.60 -17.60 -3.15
N THR A 74 3.04 -16.98 -2.05
CA THR A 74 2.15 -16.29 -1.11
C THR A 74 1.86 -14.84 -1.51
N ALA A 75 2.55 -14.32 -2.52
CA ALA A 75 2.35 -12.97 -3.00
C ALA A 75 0.97 -12.78 -3.62
N TYR A 76 0.36 -11.62 -3.40
CA TYR A 76 -0.92 -11.29 -4.03
C TYR A 76 -0.83 -11.36 -5.56
N TYR A 77 0.30 -10.92 -6.11
CA TYR A 77 0.58 -10.93 -7.55
C TYR A 77 1.50 -12.08 -7.99
N ALA A 78 1.43 -13.24 -7.33
CA ALA A 78 2.22 -14.41 -7.70
C ALA A 78 2.03 -14.85 -9.17
N SER A 79 0.86 -14.61 -9.75
CA SER A 79 0.56 -14.85 -11.17
C SER A 79 1.43 -14.06 -12.14
N LYS A 80 2.12 -13.00 -11.69
CA LYS A 80 3.04 -12.19 -12.50
C LYS A 80 4.44 -12.78 -12.64
N ARG A 81 4.72 -13.94 -12.02
CA ARG A 81 6.03 -14.58 -12.16
C ARG A 81 6.54 -14.71 -13.62
N PRO A 82 5.70 -15.08 -14.62
CA PRO A 82 6.14 -15.12 -16.01
C PRO A 82 6.59 -13.77 -16.57
N LEU A 83 5.93 -12.66 -16.15
CA LEU A 83 6.35 -11.31 -16.53
C LEU A 83 7.75 -11.01 -16.01
N TYR A 84 8.03 -11.26 -14.73
CA TYR A 84 9.34 -11.03 -14.13
C TYR A 84 10.43 -11.88 -14.77
N LEU A 85 10.14 -13.15 -15.06
CA LEU A 85 11.10 -14.01 -15.77
C LEU A 85 11.43 -13.48 -17.17
N ALA A 86 10.42 -13.01 -17.91
CA ALA A 86 10.64 -12.41 -19.22
C ALA A 86 11.44 -11.08 -19.12
N MET A 87 11.23 -10.28 -18.09
CA MET A 87 12.03 -9.07 -17.83
C MET A 87 13.50 -9.43 -17.52
N MET A 88 13.73 -10.49 -16.74
CA MET A 88 15.09 -10.98 -16.44
C MET A 88 15.80 -11.49 -17.72
N GLU A 89 15.10 -12.25 -18.56
CA GLU A 89 15.64 -12.72 -19.85
C GLU A 89 16.05 -11.56 -20.78
N ARG A 90 15.31 -10.44 -20.73
CA ARG A 90 15.64 -9.23 -21.49
C ARG A 90 16.64 -8.32 -20.79
N SER A 91 17.16 -8.71 -19.63
CA SER A 91 18.04 -7.89 -18.79
C SER A 91 17.43 -6.52 -18.40
N GLU A 92 16.12 -6.47 -18.26
CA GLU A 92 15.37 -5.28 -17.80
C GLU A 92 15.33 -5.18 -16.27
N ILE A 93 15.50 -6.32 -15.58
CA ILE A 93 15.54 -6.41 -14.12
C ILE A 93 16.57 -7.46 -13.69
N GLU A 94 17.25 -7.20 -12.58
CA GLU A 94 18.18 -8.15 -11.96
C GLU A 94 17.58 -8.76 -10.70
N CYS A 95 17.87 -10.06 -10.47
CA CYS A 95 17.54 -10.75 -9.23
C CYS A 95 18.82 -10.88 -8.39
N LEU A 96 18.89 -10.14 -7.30
CA LEU A 96 20.08 -10.03 -6.47
C LEU A 96 19.79 -10.38 -5.00
N PRO A 97 20.79 -10.84 -4.24
CA PRO A 97 20.67 -10.98 -2.80
C PRO A 97 20.32 -9.65 -2.14
N TRP A 98 19.46 -9.71 -1.12
CA TRP A 98 19.03 -8.53 -0.35
C TRP A 98 20.18 -7.62 0.06
N ALA A 99 21.27 -8.20 0.56
CA ALA A 99 22.43 -7.42 0.98
C ALA A 99 22.99 -6.55 -0.15
N LYS A 100 23.02 -7.07 -1.39
CA LYS A 100 23.49 -6.32 -2.55
C LYS A 100 22.54 -5.24 -2.98
N VAL A 101 21.25 -5.53 -2.98
CA VAL A 101 20.22 -4.51 -3.26
C VAL A 101 20.29 -3.38 -2.25
N MET A 102 20.46 -3.71 -0.96
CA MET A 102 20.56 -2.69 0.09
C MET A 102 21.85 -1.88 0.05
N GLU A 103 22.97 -2.43 -0.47
CA GLU A 103 24.18 -1.62 -0.75
C GLU A 103 23.86 -0.52 -1.78
N VAL A 104 23.15 -0.86 -2.86
CA VAL A 104 22.75 0.09 -3.91
C VAL A 104 21.71 1.08 -3.37
N PHE A 105 20.73 0.60 -2.62
CA PHE A 105 19.67 1.41 -2.03
C PHE A 105 20.22 2.48 -1.07
N VAL A 106 21.11 2.09 -0.16
CA VAL A 106 21.75 3.04 0.79
C VAL A 106 22.64 4.05 0.05
N ALA A 107 23.34 3.63 -1.00
CA ALA A 107 24.15 4.54 -1.82
C ALA A 107 23.27 5.60 -2.52
N ASP A 108 22.05 5.24 -2.93
CA ASP A 108 21.10 6.16 -3.53
C ASP A 108 20.39 7.03 -2.47
N LEU A 109 20.04 6.45 -1.31
CA LEU A 109 19.55 7.22 -0.17
C LEU A 109 20.47 8.36 0.19
N ALA A 110 21.79 8.13 0.20
CA ALA A 110 22.78 9.15 0.51
C ALA A 110 22.80 10.35 -0.45
N LYS A 111 22.17 10.22 -1.63
CA LYS A 111 22.01 11.33 -2.60
C LYS A 111 20.79 12.21 -2.31
N CYS A 112 19.85 11.71 -1.46
CA CYS A 112 18.54 12.29 -1.29
C CYS A 112 18.48 13.25 -0.11
N ASP A 113 17.65 14.27 -0.23
CA ASP A 113 17.29 15.17 0.87
C ASP A 113 16.00 14.69 1.55
N PHE A 114 15.13 13.95 0.84
CA PHE A 114 13.84 13.44 1.32
C PHE A 114 13.53 12.09 0.72
N VAL A 115 12.87 11.23 1.50
CA VAL A 115 12.51 9.86 1.11
C VAL A 115 11.03 9.62 1.39
N GLY A 116 10.33 8.93 0.51
CA GLY A 116 8.90 8.62 0.71
C GLY A 116 8.39 7.53 -0.21
N ALA A 117 7.12 7.17 0.01
CA ALA A 117 6.37 6.18 -0.75
C ALA A 117 4.88 6.58 -0.77
N PHE A 118 4.08 5.90 -1.56
CA PHE A 118 2.63 5.96 -1.40
C PHE A 118 2.20 5.01 -0.28
N ASN A 119 1.86 5.55 0.88
CA ASN A 119 1.73 4.84 2.15
C ASN A 119 3.09 4.41 2.76
N SER A 120 3.94 5.38 2.99
CA SER A 120 5.30 5.21 3.54
C SER A 120 5.36 4.37 4.84
N MET A 121 4.26 4.27 5.58
CA MET A 121 4.14 3.34 6.72
C MET A 121 4.34 1.89 6.29
N PHE A 122 3.83 1.51 5.11
CA PHE A 122 3.96 0.14 4.65
C PHE A 122 5.40 -0.19 4.27
N ASP A 123 6.02 0.60 3.43
CA ASP A 123 7.35 0.30 2.90
C ASP A 123 8.44 0.46 3.94
N PHE A 124 8.50 1.61 4.60
CA PHE A 124 9.61 1.97 5.49
C PHE A 124 9.45 1.49 6.92
N LYS A 125 8.22 1.28 7.41
CA LYS A 125 8.00 0.82 8.80
C LYS A 125 7.60 -0.64 8.89
N LYS A 126 7.33 -1.32 7.77
CA LYS A 126 6.94 -2.74 7.76
C LYS A 126 7.77 -3.55 6.77
N ALA A 127 7.61 -3.33 5.43
CA ALA A 127 8.13 -4.21 4.40
C ALA A 127 9.66 -4.32 4.43
N ILE A 128 10.37 -3.20 4.34
CA ILE A 128 11.83 -3.17 4.35
C ILE A 128 12.41 -3.69 5.68
N PRO A 129 12.00 -3.17 6.86
CA PRO A 129 12.56 -3.64 8.13
C PRO A 129 12.26 -5.11 8.41
N PHE A 130 11.07 -5.57 8.04
CA PHE A 130 10.70 -6.95 8.28
C PHE A 130 11.47 -7.92 7.36
N THR A 131 11.69 -7.55 6.12
CA THR A 131 12.51 -8.31 5.17
C THR A 131 13.96 -8.39 5.65
N GLU A 132 14.53 -7.28 6.12
CA GLU A 132 15.87 -7.27 6.72
C GLU A 132 15.98 -8.27 7.90
N LEU A 133 15.01 -8.23 8.82
CA LEU A 133 14.96 -9.14 9.95
C LEU A 133 14.82 -10.61 9.53
N TYR A 134 13.96 -10.89 8.55
CA TYR A 134 13.77 -12.23 8.02
C TYR A 134 15.08 -12.79 7.45
N ILE A 135 15.74 -12.01 6.60
CA ILE A 135 16.97 -12.41 5.93
C ILE A 135 18.14 -12.57 6.91
N GLN A 136 18.26 -11.68 7.90
CA GLN A 136 19.25 -11.85 8.98
C GLN A 136 19.08 -13.19 9.71
N LYS A 137 17.83 -13.61 9.93
CA LYS A 137 17.53 -14.91 10.55
C LYS A 137 17.82 -16.09 9.62
N LEU A 138 17.60 -15.97 8.32
CA LEU A 138 17.94 -17.01 7.33
C LEU A 138 19.43 -17.32 7.33
N TYR A 139 20.28 -16.31 7.45
CA TYR A 139 21.74 -16.46 7.45
C TYR A 139 22.35 -16.67 8.85
N SER A 140 21.51 -16.72 9.89
CA SER A 140 21.99 -17.08 11.23
C SER A 140 22.40 -18.56 11.26
N PRO A 141 23.55 -18.91 11.82
CA PRO A 141 24.09 -20.28 11.79
C PRO A 141 23.29 -21.20 12.74
N THR A 142 22.17 -21.70 12.26
CA THR A 142 21.38 -22.76 12.91
C THR A 142 21.37 -24.01 12.05
N TYR A 143 21.67 -25.17 12.67
CA TYR A 143 21.80 -26.49 12.02
C TYR A 143 20.46 -27.13 11.64
N TYR A 144 19.54 -26.39 11.01
CA TYR A 144 18.24 -26.94 10.62
C TYR A 144 18.18 -27.10 9.09
N GLU A 145 17.44 -28.11 8.62
CA GLU A 145 17.08 -28.21 7.21
C GLU A 145 16.28 -26.96 6.80
N TRP A 146 16.35 -26.59 5.52
CA TRP A 146 15.80 -25.33 5.01
C TRP A 146 14.31 -25.14 5.35
N GLU A 147 13.48 -26.19 5.16
CA GLU A 147 12.04 -26.12 5.43
C GLU A 147 11.76 -25.99 6.92
N GLU A 148 12.44 -26.74 7.76
CA GLU A 148 12.32 -26.63 9.22
C GLU A 148 12.80 -25.27 9.71
N MET A 149 13.88 -24.74 9.12
CA MET A 149 14.37 -23.41 9.43
C MET A 149 13.36 -22.33 9.08
N GLN A 150 12.75 -22.37 7.89
CA GLN A 150 11.70 -21.44 7.50
C GLN A 150 10.50 -21.50 8.44
N TYR A 151 10.03 -22.70 8.78
CA TYR A 151 8.93 -22.88 9.72
C TYR A 151 9.26 -22.27 11.10
N ARG A 152 10.42 -22.54 11.66
CA ARG A 152 10.86 -21.97 12.94
C ARG A 152 11.08 -20.47 12.90
N ILE A 153 11.55 -19.92 11.78
CA ILE A 153 11.65 -18.47 11.59
C ILE A 153 10.25 -17.86 11.62
N CYS A 154 9.29 -18.46 10.89
CA CYS A 154 7.91 -18.00 10.87
C CYS A 154 7.28 -18.06 12.26
N GLU A 155 7.44 -19.19 12.97
CA GLU A 155 6.92 -19.40 14.33
C GLU A 155 7.51 -18.37 15.29
N ASN A 156 8.83 -18.17 15.30
CA ASN A 156 9.51 -17.21 16.17
C ASN A 156 9.11 -15.76 15.86
N ILE A 157 8.98 -15.41 14.59
CA ILE A 157 8.59 -14.06 14.18
C ILE A 157 7.12 -13.81 14.50
N VAL A 158 6.25 -14.81 14.24
CA VAL A 158 4.81 -14.72 14.51
C VAL A 158 4.54 -14.71 16.02
N SER A 159 5.30 -15.50 16.79
CA SER A 159 5.18 -15.58 18.25
C SER A 159 5.87 -14.44 18.98
N ALA A 160 6.75 -13.69 18.30
CA ALA A 160 7.36 -12.52 18.92
C ALA A 160 6.26 -11.56 19.38
N PRO A 161 6.29 -11.09 20.64
CA PRO A 161 5.31 -10.15 21.11
C PRO A 161 5.30 -8.97 20.15
N TYR A 162 4.10 -8.61 19.67
CA TYR A 162 3.89 -7.36 18.96
C TYR A 162 4.38 -6.25 19.89
N GLN A 163 5.51 -5.66 19.57
CA GLN A 163 5.99 -4.51 20.34
C GLN A 163 4.90 -3.45 20.21
N LYS A 164 4.12 -3.36 21.29
CA LYS A 164 3.11 -2.34 21.46
C LYS A 164 3.86 -1.03 21.27
N LYS A 165 3.41 -0.21 20.30
CA LYS A 165 3.88 1.15 20.03
C LYS A 165 4.93 1.60 21.02
N GLU A 166 6.19 1.51 20.65
CA GLU A 166 7.22 2.18 21.42
C GLU A 166 6.78 3.63 21.54
N LYS A 167 6.87 4.17 22.77
CA LYS A 167 6.50 5.56 23.03
C LYS A 167 7.32 6.57 22.23
N ASP A 168 8.40 6.08 21.62
CA ASP A 168 9.38 6.84 20.85
C ASP A 168 9.26 6.61 19.32
N PHE A 169 8.10 6.11 18.85
CA PHE A 169 7.86 6.01 17.41
C PHE A 169 7.74 7.41 16.80
N ASP A 170 8.80 7.83 16.12
CA ASP A 170 8.80 9.03 15.31
C ASP A 170 8.29 8.69 13.89
N PRO A 171 7.09 9.16 13.50
CA PRO A 171 6.56 8.90 12.17
C PRO A 171 7.34 9.63 11.06
N ASP A 172 8.08 10.69 11.41
CA ASP A 172 8.74 11.57 10.47
C ASP A 172 10.12 11.05 10.05
N HIS A 173 10.66 10.07 10.77
CA HIS A 173 11.99 9.51 10.49
C HIS A 173 11.95 8.03 10.11
N PHE A 174 12.83 7.67 9.21
CA PHE A 174 13.18 6.31 8.87
C PHE A 174 14.65 6.09 9.21
N SER A 175 14.90 5.16 10.14
CA SER A 175 16.24 4.75 10.53
C SER A 175 16.56 3.42 9.85
N PHE A 176 17.60 3.40 9.05
CA PHE A 176 18.06 2.20 8.39
C PHE A 176 19.59 2.15 8.36
N ARG A 177 20.18 1.06 8.85
CA ARG A 177 21.63 0.87 8.94
C ARG A 177 22.36 2.08 9.57
N ASP A 178 21.86 2.51 10.73
CA ASP A 178 22.41 3.62 11.54
C ASP A 178 22.34 5.00 10.86
N THR A 179 21.49 5.15 9.86
CA THR A 179 21.26 6.45 9.20
C THR A 179 19.78 6.82 9.28
N ASP A 180 19.51 8.05 9.69
CA ASP A 180 18.16 8.61 9.77
C ASP A 180 17.84 9.40 8.52
N TYR A 181 16.59 9.26 8.04
CA TYR A 181 16.08 9.96 6.86
C TYR A 181 14.75 10.62 7.17
N ASP A 182 14.54 11.83 6.66
CA ASP A 182 13.27 12.53 6.72
C ASP A 182 12.26 11.88 5.78
N LEU A 183 11.16 11.36 6.33
CA LEU A 183 10.11 10.73 5.56
C LEU A 183 8.99 11.69 5.18
N PHE A 184 8.43 11.48 4.01
CA PHE A 184 7.14 12.05 3.61
C PHE A 184 6.22 10.94 3.11
N ASP A 185 4.91 11.19 3.13
CA ASP A 185 3.91 10.26 2.64
C ASP A 185 3.18 10.85 1.43
N VAL A 186 3.44 10.27 0.25
CA VAL A 186 2.81 10.71 -1.00
C VAL A 186 1.29 10.57 -0.91
N TRP A 187 0.78 9.50 -0.28
CA TRP A 187 -0.66 9.27 -0.11
C TRP A 187 -1.30 10.36 0.77
N GLY A 188 -0.69 10.63 1.93
CA GLY A 188 -1.17 11.67 2.84
C GLY A 188 -1.24 13.05 2.18
N LEU A 189 -0.15 13.42 1.49
CA LEU A 189 -0.04 14.68 0.76
C LEU A 189 -0.99 14.75 -0.45
N ALA A 190 -1.20 13.65 -1.18
CA ALA A 190 -2.14 13.58 -2.29
C ALA A 190 -3.58 13.80 -1.79
N CYS A 191 -4.00 13.10 -0.74
CA CYS A 191 -5.32 13.26 -0.14
C CYS A 191 -5.59 14.72 0.27
N ASP A 192 -4.59 15.35 0.89
CA ASP A 192 -4.71 16.75 1.34
C ASP A 192 -4.77 17.74 0.16
N ARG A 193 -3.84 17.65 -0.77
CA ARG A 193 -3.58 18.72 -1.75
C ARG A 193 -4.24 18.51 -3.11
N LEU A 194 -4.43 17.25 -3.52
CA LEU A 194 -4.86 16.91 -4.86
C LEU A 194 -6.25 16.29 -4.91
N LEU A 195 -6.55 15.33 -4.02
CA LEU A 195 -7.74 14.49 -4.11
C LEU A 195 -8.95 15.05 -3.37
N ASN A 196 -8.77 15.87 -2.33
CA ASN A 196 -9.89 16.53 -1.64
C ASN A 196 -10.49 17.65 -2.50
N LYS A 197 -10.93 17.30 -3.70
CA LYS A 197 -11.54 18.21 -4.69
C LYS A 197 -12.87 17.64 -5.16
N LYS A 198 -13.80 18.55 -5.50
CA LYS A 198 -15.11 18.18 -6.03
C LYS A 198 -15.00 17.27 -7.26
N GLY A 199 -14.16 17.61 -8.21
CA GLY A 199 -13.97 16.82 -9.45
C GLY A 199 -13.49 15.41 -9.20
N TYR A 200 -12.58 15.21 -8.21
CA TYR A 200 -12.14 13.88 -7.82
C TYR A 200 -13.28 13.04 -7.24
N LYS A 201 -14.04 13.61 -6.30
CA LYS A 201 -15.19 12.93 -5.67
C LYS A 201 -16.25 12.56 -6.72
N GLU A 202 -16.52 13.44 -7.68
CA GLU A 202 -17.43 13.17 -8.79
C GLU A 202 -16.92 12.04 -9.68
N MET A 203 -15.64 12.03 -10.05
CA MET A 203 -15.03 10.93 -10.80
C MET A 203 -15.17 9.59 -10.04
N CYS A 204 -14.94 9.59 -8.72
CA CYS A 204 -15.09 8.39 -7.92
C CYS A 204 -16.53 7.83 -7.96
N PHE A 205 -17.54 8.69 -7.93
CA PHE A 205 -18.93 8.24 -8.06
C PHE A 205 -19.25 7.74 -9.47
N GLU A 206 -18.81 8.45 -10.51
CA GLU A 206 -19.04 8.05 -11.91
C GLU A 206 -18.40 6.69 -12.23
N GLY A 207 -17.26 6.39 -11.62
CA GLY A 207 -16.53 5.12 -11.76
C GLY A 207 -16.82 4.09 -10.68
N SER A 208 -17.76 4.33 -9.76
CA SER A 208 -17.99 3.46 -8.57
C SER A 208 -16.72 3.18 -7.75
N MET A 209 -15.79 4.15 -7.72
CA MET A 209 -14.50 4.04 -7.03
C MET A 209 -14.61 4.45 -5.56
N LEU A 210 -15.42 3.71 -4.81
CA LEU A 210 -15.50 3.77 -3.36
C LEU A 210 -14.83 2.53 -2.76
N THR A 211 -14.54 2.58 -1.45
CA THR A 211 -14.16 1.37 -0.70
C THR A 211 -15.28 0.33 -0.75
N ASN A 212 -14.98 -0.93 -0.48
CA ASN A 212 -15.99 -2.00 -0.56
C ASN A 212 -17.19 -1.75 0.35
N SER A 213 -16.96 -1.17 1.55
CA SER A 213 -18.04 -0.79 2.47
C SER A 213 -18.79 0.50 2.08
N GLY A 214 -18.39 1.19 1.02
CA GLY A 214 -18.97 2.49 0.64
C GLY A 214 -18.63 3.67 1.58
N ASP A 215 -17.82 3.44 2.62
CA ASP A 215 -17.53 4.43 3.67
C ASP A 215 -16.55 5.52 3.25
N TYR A 216 -15.70 5.24 2.25
CA TYR A 216 -14.67 6.19 1.82
C TYR A 216 -14.52 6.19 0.30
N PHE A 217 -14.03 7.31 -0.23
CA PHE A 217 -13.54 7.39 -1.59
C PHE A 217 -12.28 6.55 -1.74
N LYS A 218 -12.14 5.84 -2.86
CA LYS A 218 -10.88 5.11 -3.16
C LYS A 218 -9.78 6.13 -3.39
N THR A 219 -8.61 5.94 -2.78
CA THR A 219 -7.48 6.87 -2.82
C THR A 219 -6.17 6.15 -3.14
N SER A 220 -6.21 5.02 -3.89
CA SER A 220 -5.01 4.34 -4.36
C SER A 220 -4.21 5.22 -5.32
N ALA A 221 -2.91 4.90 -5.50
CA ALA A 221 -2.03 5.58 -6.44
C ALA A 221 -2.62 5.56 -7.86
N GLU A 222 -3.10 4.39 -8.30
CA GLU A 222 -3.81 4.23 -9.58
C GLU A 222 -5.00 5.19 -9.73
N THR A 223 -5.88 5.27 -8.72
CA THR A 223 -7.06 6.14 -8.78
C THR A 223 -6.66 7.62 -8.82
N ALA A 224 -5.63 7.99 -8.05
CA ALA A 224 -5.07 9.34 -8.07
C ALA A 224 -4.44 9.67 -9.43
N TYR A 225 -3.70 8.74 -10.00
CA TYR A 225 -3.07 8.89 -11.30
C TYR A 225 -4.09 9.04 -12.42
N ARG A 226 -5.14 8.19 -12.45
CA ARG A 226 -6.27 8.30 -13.38
C ARG A 226 -6.86 9.71 -13.40
N TYR A 227 -7.11 10.26 -12.22
CA TYR A 227 -7.64 11.62 -12.08
C TYR A 227 -6.69 12.69 -12.58
N LEU A 228 -5.42 12.61 -12.20
CA LEU A 228 -4.43 13.63 -12.49
C LEU A 228 -3.98 13.64 -13.96
N ARG A 229 -4.15 12.52 -14.65
CA ARG A 229 -3.84 12.35 -16.08
C ARG A 229 -5.06 12.41 -16.97
N GLU A 230 -6.25 12.39 -16.38
CA GLU A 230 -7.51 12.26 -17.12
C GLU A 230 -7.55 10.98 -17.98
N GLN A 231 -6.90 9.91 -17.49
CA GLN A 231 -6.80 8.59 -18.12
C GLN A 231 -7.57 7.57 -17.28
N TYR A 232 -8.87 7.50 -17.46
CA TYR A 232 -9.77 6.73 -16.58
C TYR A 232 -9.72 5.22 -16.78
N ASP A 233 -9.16 4.75 -17.87
CA ASP A 233 -8.94 3.35 -18.25
C ASP A 233 -7.52 2.84 -17.91
N PHE A 234 -6.69 3.69 -17.32
CA PHE A 234 -5.34 3.29 -16.90
C PHE A 234 -5.39 2.18 -15.85
N GLU A 235 -4.53 1.18 -15.97
CA GLU A 235 -4.31 0.11 -15.01
C GLU A 235 -2.84 0.08 -14.59
N GLU A 236 -2.59 -0.04 -13.29
CA GLU A 236 -1.24 -0.19 -12.74
C GLU A 236 -0.61 -1.51 -13.19
N ALA A 237 0.67 -1.46 -13.52
CA ALA A 237 1.43 -2.66 -13.85
C ALA A 237 1.68 -3.55 -12.61
N HIS A 238 1.62 -2.99 -11.41
CA HIS A 238 1.96 -3.63 -10.15
C HIS A 238 3.32 -4.31 -10.20
N THR A 239 4.31 -3.55 -10.56
CA THR A 239 5.72 -3.84 -10.37
C THR A 239 6.34 -2.64 -9.67
N ALA A 240 7.24 -2.88 -8.73
CA ALA A 240 7.68 -1.84 -7.81
C ALA A 240 8.21 -0.57 -8.52
N LEU A 241 8.93 -0.70 -9.64
CA LEU A 241 9.40 0.48 -10.35
C LEU A 241 8.27 1.22 -11.09
N ALA A 242 7.36 0.49 -11.73
CA ALA A 242 6.25 1.14 -12.45
C ALA A 242 5.36 1.93 -11.48
N ASP A 243 5.13 1.37 -10.29
CA ASP A 243 4.32 2.01 -9.27
C ASP A 243 5.06 3.20 -8.64
N ALA A 244 6.37 3.10 -8.38
CA ALA A 244 7.22 4.23 -7.96
C ALA A 244 7.26 5.37 -9.02
N GLU A 245 7.17 5.07 -10.30
CA GLU A 245 7.08 6.09 -11.37
C GLU A 245 5.72 6.83 -11.35
N ILE A 246 4.63 6.12 -11.12
CA ILE A 246 3.28 6.69 -10.92
C ILE A 246 3.26 7.60 -9.69
N GLU A 247 3.81 7.14 -8.60
CA GLU A 247 3.90 7.88 -7.34
C GLU A 247 4.78 9.12 -7.47
N SER A 248 5.89 9.02 -8.19
CA SER A 248 6.76 10.16 -8.53
C SER A 248 6.02 11.22 -9.36
N PHE A 249 5.18 10.79 -10.30
CA PHE A 249 4.32 11.71 -11.03
C PHE A 249 3.33 12.41 -10.09
N ILE A 250 2.68 11.68 -9.17
CA ILE A 250 1.77 12.26 -8.17
C ILE A 250 2.54 13.26 -7.30
N LEU A 251 3.74 12.88 -6.80
CA LEU A 251 4.61 13.75 -6.03
C LEU A 251 4.95 15.04 -6.79
N SER A 252 5.22 14.97 -8.09
CA SER A 252 5.49 16.14 -8.91
C SER A 252 4.36 17.16 -8.88
N LYS A 253 3.10 16.69 -8.86
CA LYS A 253 1.90 17.54 -8.76
C LYS A 253 1.74 18.14 -7.37
N ILE A 254 2.13 17.40 -6.33
CA ILE A 254 2.16 17.88 -4.94
C ILE A 254 3.21 19.00 -4.80
N LEU A 255 4.42 18.77 -5.28
CA LEU A 255 5.54 19.73 -5.22
C LEU A 255 5.25 21.02 -5.97
N ALA A 256 4.46 20.96 -7.03
CA ALA A 256 3.98 22.16 -7.74
C ALA A 256 3.02 23.04 -6.89
N LYS A 257 2.42 22.49 -5.82
CA LYS A 257 1.53 23.21 -4.91
C LYS A 257 2.25 23.87 -3.73
N GLY A 258 3.49 23.49 -3.46
CA GLY A 258 4.26 24.07 -2.36
C GLY A 258 5.36 23.16 -1.81
N LYS A 259 5.76 23.43 -0.57
CA LYS A 259 6.69 22.55 0.15
C LYS A 259 5.95 21.29 0.60
N ILE A 260 6.67 20.18 0.72
CA ILE A 260 6.12 18.98 1.37
C ILE A 260 6.10 19.18 2.88
N ASP A 261 5.12 18.57 3.52
CA ASP A 261 5.12 18.34 4.95
C ASP A 261 5.71 16.96 5.20
N LEU A 262 6.57 16.86 6.20
CA LEU A 262 7.15 15.59 6.62
C LEU A 262 6.13 14.83 7.47
N GLY A 263 6.32 13.53 7.53
CA GLY A 263 5.53 12.65 8.37
C GLY A 263 4.62 11.71 7.61
N ILE A 264 4.02 10.80 8.38
CA ILE A 264 3.13 9.75 7.91
C ILE A 264 1.73 9.99 8.46
N ASP A 265 0.76 10.09 7.55
CA ASP A 265 -0.65 10.12 7.92
C ASP A 265 -1.24 8.69 7.90
N TYR A 266 -1.82 8.25 9.00
CA TYR A 266 -2.36 6.89 9.14
C TYR A 266 -3.70 6.67 8.44
N PHE A 267 -4.46 7.74 8.26
CA PHE A 267 -5.83 7.68 7.72
C PHE A 267 -6.11 8.83 6.76
N PRO A 268 -5.25 9.06 5.75
CA PRO A 268 -5.34 10.25 4.91
C PRO A 268 -6.63 10.32 4.09
N PHE A 269 -7.24 9.18 3.75
CA PHE A 269 -8.51 9.09 3.04
C PHE A 269 -9.66 9.78 3.80
N GLN A 270 -9.59 9.89 5.12
CA GLN A 270 -10.60 10.60 5.93
C GLN A 270 -10.68 12.10 5.61
N LYS A 271 -9.59 12.68 5.06
CA LYS A 271 -9.58 14.08 4.62
C LYS A 271 -10.57 14.37 3.49
N LEU A 272 -10.95 13.36 2.72
CA LEU A 272 -11.95 13.50 1.66
C LEU A 272 -13.40 13.56 2.23
N GLY A 273 -13.59 13.20 3.49
CA GLY A 273 -14.90 13.09 4.10
C GLY A 273 -15.67 11.85 3.66
N HIS A 274 -16.82 11.62 4.27
CA HIS A 274 -17.66 10.47 3.97
C HIS A 274 -18.47 10.68 2.69
N PRO A 275 -18.57 9.69 1.77
CA PRO A 275 -19.37 9.82 0.55
C PRO A 275 -20.83 10.20 0.78
N MET A 276 -21.50 9.63 1.80
CA MET A 276 -22.87 10.01 2.18
C MET A 276 -22.99 11.49 2.52
N ASP A 277 -22.05 12.05 3.30
CA ASP A 277 -22.10 13.45 3.69
C ASP A 277 -21.93 14.36 2.48
N TYR A 278 -21.02 13.99 1.57
CA TYR A 278 -20.86 14.71 0.31
C TYR A 278 -22.15 14.75 -0.51
N VAL A 279 -22.84 13.61 -0.66
CA VAL A 279 -24.11 13.53 -1.42
C VAL A 279 -25.22 14.29 -0.72
N ARG A 280 -25.33 14.25 0.62
CA ARG A 280 -26.31 15.01 1.41
C ARG A 280 -26.20 16.52 1.18
N THR A 281 -25.00 17.04 0.97
CA THR A 281 -24.80 18.48 0.71
C THR A 281 -25.22 18.91 -0.70
N MET A 282 -25.46 17.97 -1.62
CA MET A 282 -25.90 18.28 -2.98
C MET A 282 -27.35 18.70 -3.03
N LYS A 283 -27.69 19.58 -3.95
CA LYS A 283 -29.10 19.89 -4.25
C LYS A 283 -29.80 18.65 -4.80
N PRO A 284 -31.11 18.46 -4.51
CA PRO A 284 -31.88 17.37 -5.11
C PRO A 284 -31.77 17.35 -6.63
N SER A 285 -31.36 16.21 -7.19
CA SER A 285 -31.22 16.01 -8.63
C SER A 285 -31.03 14.53 -8.93
N LYS A 286 -31.26 14.10 -10.17
CA LYS A 286 -30.94 12.74 -10.61
C LYS A 286 -29.49 12.32 -10.35
N LYS A 287 -28.54 13.27 -10.38
CA LYS A 287 -27.14 13.01 -10.05
C LYS A 287 -26.95 12.65 -8.58
N ARG A 288 -27.66 13.33 -7.67
CA ARG A 288 -27.67 13.03 -6.25
C ARG A 288 -28.23 11.63 -5.95
N GLU A 289 -29.35 11.28 -6.56
CA GLU A 289 -29.98 9.96 -6.46
C GLU A 289 -29.02 8.88 -6.94
N ARG A 290 -28.46 9.04 -8.15
CA ARG A 290 -27.47 8.10 -8.68
C ARG A 290 -26.26 7.89 -7.76
N TYR A 291 -25.74 8.93 -7.11
CA TYR A 291 -24.61 8.79 -6.19
C TYR A 291 -25.01 8.08 -4.89
N ALA A 292 -26.22 8.30 -4.42
CA ALA A 292 -26.79 7.55 -3.30
C ALA A 292 -26.90 6.06 -3.63
N ASP A 293 -27.36 5.71 -4.84
CA ASP A 293 -27.43 4.34 -5.34
C ASP A 293 -26.05 3.68 -5.41
N VAL A 294 -25.01 4.40 -5.82
CA VAL A 294 -23.62 3.87 -5.82
C VAL A 294 -23.16 3.51 -4.40
N ILE A 295 -23.46 4.35 -3.41
CA ILE A 295 -23.11 4.05 -2.01
C ILE A 295 -23.88 2.83 -1.53
N TYR A 296 -25.19 2.80 -1.80
CA TYR A 296 -26.07 1.72 -1.39
C TYR A 296 -25.61 0.39 -1.98
N GLN A 297 -25.31 0.34 -3.30
CA GLN A 297 -24.84 -0.86 -3.96
C GLN A 297 -23.52 -1.37 -3.36
N LYS A 298 -22.56 -0.48 -3.06
CA LYS A 298 -21.32 -0.88 -2.39
C LYS A 298 -21.56 -1.50 -1.02
N MET A 299 -22.46 -0.93 -0.24
CA MET A 299 -22.84 -1.47 1.07
C MET A 299 -23.54 -2.82 0.95
N TYR A 300 -24.43 -2.95 -0.03
CA TYR A 300 -25.17 -4.18 -0.32
C TYR A 300 -24.22 -5.32 -0.70
N ASP A 301 -23.32 -5.08 -1.66
CA ASP A 301 -22.32 -6.05 -2.10
C ASP A 301 -21.38 -6.45 -0.96
N TYR A 302 -20.96 -5.47 -0.13
CA TYR A 302 -20.09 -5.73 1.02
C TYR A 302 -20.75 -6.61 2.09
N CYS A 303 -22.05 -6.46 2.32
CA CYS A 303 -22.80 -7.28 3.25
C CYS A 303 -23.15 -8.66 2.67
N GLY A 304 -22.85 -8.92 1.39
CA GLY A 304 -23.18 -10.19 0.74
C GLY A 304 -24.68 -10.48 0.74
N LEU A 305 -25.53 -9.45 0.72
CA LEU A 305 -26.96 -9.58 0.72
C LEU A 305 -27.40 -10.13 -0.66
N SER A 306 -27.77 -11.40 -0.71
CA SER A 306 -28.41 -12.03 -1.86
C SER A 306 -29.84 -12.40 -1.51
N GLU A 307 -30.71 -12.54 -2.52
CA GLU A 307 -32.10 -12.90 -2.29
C GLU A 307 -32.28 -14.31 -1.70
N ASP A 308 -31.27 -15.18 -1.86
CA ASP A 308 -31.41 -16.61 -1.56
C ASP A 308 -30.84 -17.07 -0.21
N GLU A 309 -29.74 -16.49 0.31
CA GLU A 309 -29.18 -16.80 1.64
C GLU A 309 -28.34 -15.63 2.20
N PRO A 310 -28.86 -14.84 3.12
CA PRO A 310 -28.04 -13.79 3.76
C PRO A 310 -26.96 -14.42 4.65
N PRO A 311 -25.71 -13.96 4.57
CA PRO A 311 -24.63 -14.44 5.43
C PRO A 311 -24.89 -14.07 6.89
N ILE A 312 -24.30 -14.82 7.83
CA ILE A 312 -24.29 -14.45 9.24
C ILE A 312 -23.51 -13.12 9.37
N PRO A 313 -24.18 -12.03 9.81
CA PRO A 313 -23.53 -10.73 9.79
C PRO A 313 -22.41 -10.64 10.82
N THR A 314 -21.26 -10.11 10.40
CA THR A 314 -20.20 -9.68 11.32
C THR A 314 -20.57 -8.33 11.92
N LYS A 315 -19.97 -7.96 13.06
CA LYS A 315 -20.16 -6.64 13.70
C LYS A 315 -19.95 -5.45 12.75
N TYR A 316 -19.07 -5.60 11.74
CA TYR A 316 -18.85 -4.57 10.71
C TYR A 316 -19.99 -4.54 9.69
N MET A 317 -20.51 -5.70 9.31
CA MET A 317 -21.68 -5.81 8.42
C MET A 317 -22.93 -5.25 9.08
N GLU A 318 -23.17 -5.55 10.37
CA GLU A 318 -24.29 -4.96 11.13
C GLU A 318 -24.29 -3.43 11.08
N ARG A 319 -23.13 -2.81 11.33
CA ARG A 319 -22.99 -1.35 11.23
C ARG A 319 -23.21 -0.81 9.81
N THR A 320 -22.81 -1.57 8.81
CA THR A 320 -23.05 -1.18 7.42
C THR A 320 -24.53 -1.30 7.07
N MET A 321 -25.20 -2.35 7.54
CA MET A 321 -26.65 -2.52 7.37
C MET A 321 -27.45 -1.41 8.04
N GLU A 322 -27.08 -0.98 9.27
CA GLU A 322 -27.69 0.18 9.94
C GLU A 322 -27.58 1.45 9.06
N LYS A 323 -26.41 1.67 8.44
CA LYS A 323 -26.21 2.80 7.52
C LYS A 323 -27.05 2.68 6.26
N MET A 324 -27.24 1.45 5.75
CA MET A 324 -28.10 1.20 4.58
C MET A 324 -29.56 1.58 4.88
N GLU A 325 -30.09 1.24 6.04
CA GLU A 325 -31.44 1.63 6.45
C GLU A 325 -31.59 3.15 6.55
N ILE A 326 -30.60 3.83 7.16
CA ILE A 326 -30.59 5.30 7.19
C ILE A 326 -30.56 5.89 5.77
N LEU A 327 -29.83 5.26 4.85
CA LEU A 327 -29.75 5.71 3.47
C LEU A 327 -31.05 5.48 2.69
N LYS A 328 -31.73 4.34 2.91
CA LYS A 328 -33.05 4.03 2.35
C LYS A 328 -34.08 5.07 2.79
N ASP A 329 -34.19 5.29 4.12
CA ASP A 329 -35.13 6.28 4.68
C ASP A 329 -34.89 7.67 4.06
N TRP A 330 -33.63 8.02 3.87
CA TRP A 330 -33.26 9.30 3.29
C TRP A 330 -33.54 9.41 1.78
N MET A 331 -33.47 8.30 1.04
CA MET A 331 -33.82 8.24 -0.38
C MET A 331 -35.32 8.05 -0.60
N GLY A 332 -36.07 7.62 0.41
CA GLY A 332 -37.49 7.34 0.34
C GLY A 332 -37.83 6.04 -0.39
N ILE A 333 -36.97 5.00 -0.26
CA ILE A 333 -37.14 3.65 -0.83
C ILE A 333 -37.18 2.58 0.27
#